data_e9b0c3b593ef2a4c8f99f54aa1d4af73
#
_entry.id   e9b0c3b593ef2a4c8f99f54aa1d4af73
#
_cell.length_a   1.000
_cell.length_b   1.000
_cell.length_c   1.000
_cell.angle_alpha   90.00
_cell.angle_beta   90.00
_cell.angle_gamma   90.00
#
_symmetry.space_group_name_H-M   'P 1'
#
loop_
_entity.id
_entity.type
_entity.pdbx_description
1 polymer ?
#
loop_
_entity_poly.entity_id
_entity_poly.type
_entity_poly.pdbx_seq_one_letter_code
_entity_poly.pdbx_strand_id
1 'polypeptide(L)'
;LDDHDDRLAAHAREIGLEVGLQHGGGLGERMNAALRDGLQEAARVLLVGSDCPVLDQTYLALAVDGLDNARVVLGASEDGGYVLIGGSDASVWHDRRFEGVRLGTDYAMADTLVALNDVAPVTVLPPLWDVDIPEDVTRARNLGVLP
;
A
#
# COMPACT_ATOMS: atom_id res chain seq x y z
N LEU A 1 -6.39 -9.12 -7.03
CA LEU A 1 -6.14 -9.16 -8.48
C LEU A 1 -7.29 -8.47 -9.20
N ASP A 2 -6.96 -7.62 -10.16
CA ASP A 2 -7.95 -6.76 -10.85
C ASP A 2 -8.65 -7.47 -12.01
N ASP A 3 -8.12 -8.56 -12.49
CA ASP A 3 -8.70 -9.45 -13.48
C ASP A 3 -8.07 -10.84 -13.38
N HIS A 4 -8.68 -11.84 -13.97
CA HIS A 4 -8.20 -13.23 -13.88
C HIS A 4 -6.83 -13.42 -14.54
N ASP A 5 -5.75 -13.07 -13.84
CA ASP A 5 -4.43 -13.60 -14.16
C ASP A 5 -4.23 -14.94 -13.44
N ASP A 6 -4.67 -16.01 -14.10
CA ASP A 6 -4.59 -17.37 -13.55
C ASP A 6 -3.13 -17.80 -13.28
N ARG A 7 -2.14 -17.24 -13.98
CA ARG A 7 -0.72 -17.57 -13.77
C ARG A 7 -0.21 -16.92 -12.50
N LEU A 8 -0.51 -15.64 -12.27
CA LEU A 8 -0.13 -14.94 -11.06
C LEU A 8 -0.82 -15.54 -9.84
N ALA A 9 -2.11 -15.85 -9.97
CA ALA A 9 -2.89 -16.50 -8.91
C ALA A 9 -2.34 -17.90 -8.56
N ALA A 10 -1.95 -18.70 -9.58
CA ALA A 10 -1.34 -20.01 -9.37
C ALA A 10 0.00 -19.88 -8.64
N HIS A 11 0.87 -18.99 -9.10
CA HIS A 11 2.18 -18.76 -8.47
C HIS A 11 2.06 -18.25 -7.03
N ALA A 12 1.15 -17.32 -6.76
CA ALA A 12 0.90 -16.84 -5.40
C ALA A 12 0.52 -18.01 -4.46
N ARG A 13 -0.36 -18.91 -4.91
CA ARG A 13 -0.75 -20.09 -4.12
C ARG A 13 0.42 -21.08 -3.93
N GLU A 14 1.27 -21.28 -4.93
CA GLU A 14 2.46 -22.14 -4.82
C GLU A 14 3.43 -21.68 -3.72
N ILE A 15 3.57 -20.36 -3.52
CA ILE A 15 4.40 -19.78 -2.47
C ILE A 15 3.65 -19.56 -1.15
N GLY A 16 2.42 -20.09 -1.02
CA GLY A 16 1.65 -20.08 0.22
C GLY A 16 0.86 -18.80 0.49
N LEU A 17 0.66 -17.95 -0.51
CA LEU A 17 -0.18 -16.76 -0.39
C LEU A 17 -1.65 -17.07 -0.67
N GLU A 18 -2.54 -16.44 0.07
CA GLU A 18 -3.96 -16.44 -0.24
C GLU A 18 -4.26 -15.47 -1.40
N VAL A 19 -5.19 -15.86 -2.26
CA VAL A 19 -5.58 -15.06 -3.42
C VAL A 19 -7.05 -14.68 -3.27
N GLY A 20 -7.29 -13.39 -3.18
CA GLY A 20 -8.63 -12.79 -3.15
C GLY A 20 -8.88 -11.87 -4.35
N LEU A 21 -10.15 -11.64 -4.65
CA LEU A 21 -10.57 -10.64 -5.63
C LEU A 21 -10.72 -9.29 -4.93
N GLN A 22 -10.29 -8.24 -5.60
CA GLN A 22 -10.51 -6.88 -5.12
C GLN A 22 -11.97 -6.45 -5.34
N HIS A 23 -12.52 -5.72 -4.39
CA HIS A 23 -13.88 -5.18 -4.44
C HIS A 23 -13.85 -3.65 -4.49
N GLY A 24 -14.67 -3.05 -5.34
CA GLY A 24 -14.80 -1.60 -5.52
C GLY A 24 -14.58 -1.17 -6.97
N GLY A 25 -15.10 -0.01 -7.31
CA GLY A 25 -15.02 0.54 -8.68
C GLY A 25 -13.69 1.21 -8.97
N GLY A 26 -13.19 2.04 -8.05
CA GLY A 26 -11.94 2.78 -8.19
C GLY A 26 -10.82 2.27 -7.26
N LEU A 27 -9.58 2.71 -7.49
CA LEU A 27 -8.43 2.31 -6.67
C LEU A 27 -8.67 2.60 -5.18
N GLY A 28 -9.18 3.79 -4.85
CA GLY A 28 -9.43 4.18 -3.47
C GLY A 28 -10.50 3.31 -2.78
N GLU A 29 -11.55 2.90 -3.51
CA GLU A 29 -12.56 2.00 -2.98
C GLU A 29 -11.98 0.60 -2.71
N ARG A 30 -11.15 0.09 -3.63
CA ARG A 30 -10.47 -1.20 -3.48
C ARG A 30 -9.51 -1.20 -2.31
N MET A 31 -8.69 -0.15 -2.17
CA MET A 31 -7.77 0.01 -1.03
C MET A 31 -8.52 0.08 0.29
N ASN A 32 -9.59 0.86 0.33
CA ASN A 32 -10.41 1.03 1.52
C ASN A 32 -11.09 -0.29 1.93
N ALA A 33 -11.62 -1.04 0.98
CA ALA A 33 -12.20 -2.36 1.23
C ALA A 33 -11.14 -3.33 1.77
N ALA A 34 -9.96 -3.42 1.15
CA ALA A 34 -8.88 -4.30 1.58
C ALA A 34 -8.42 -4.00 3.01
N LEU A 35 -8.24 -2.71 3.37
CA LEU A 35 -7.86 -2.30 4.73
C LEU A 35 -8.95 -2.63 5.75
N ARG A 36 -10.21 -2.34 5.44
CA ARG A 36 -11.34 -2.62 6.33
C ARG A 36 -11.53 -4.11 6.55
N ASP A 37 -11.51 -4.89 5.47
CA ASP A 37 -11.77 -6.33 5.55
C ASP A 37 -10.61 -7.04 6.27
N GLY A 38 -9.37 -6.68 5.98
CA GLY A 38 -8.21 -7.21 6.70
C GLY A 38 -8.23 -6.88 8.21
N LEU A 39 -8.73 -5.70 8.60
CA LEU A 39 -8.86 -5.31 10.01
C LEU A 39 -10.01 -6.02 10.75
N GLN A 40 -10.85 -6.78 10.05
CA GLN A 40 -11.80 -7.71 10.71
C GLN A 40 -11.10 -8.99 11.16
N GLU A 41 -10.00 -9.36 10.53
CA GLU A 41 -9.27 -10.61 10.78
C GLU A 41 -7.97 -10.39 11.56
N ALA A 42 -7.39 -9.19 11.49
CA ALA A 42 -6.12 -8.85 12.13
C ALA A 42 -6.15 -7.50 12.84
N ALA A 43 -5.37 -7.36 13.91
CA ALA A 43 -5.24 -6.11 14.66
C ALA A 43 -4.51 -5.00 13.86
N ARG A 44 -3.72 -5.37 12.86
CA ARG A 44 -2.96 -4.47 11.98
C ARG A 44 -2.96 -5.02 10.57
N VAL A 45 -3.09 -4.14 9.59
CA VAL A 45 -3.06 -4.49 8.17
C VAL A 45 -2.11 -3.56 7.45
N LEU A 46 -1.28 -4.10 6.60
CA LEU A 46 -0.45 -3.37 5.65
C LEU A 46 -0.91 -3.72 4.23
N LEU A 47 -1.21 -2.72 3.44
CA LEU A 47 -1.48 -2.82 2.01
C LEU A 47 -0.28 -2.26 1.28
N VAL A 48 0.31 -3.06 0.37
CA VAL A 48 1.54 -2.71 -0.35
C VAL A 48 1.31 -2.74 -1.85
N GLY A 49 2.03 -1.87 -2.58
CA GLY A 49 2.16 -1.96 -4.03
C GLY A 49 2.99 -3.19 -4.42
N SER A 50 2.78 -3.70 -5.63
CA SER A 50 3.52 -4.83 -6.16
C SER A 50 4.76 -4.45 -6.98
N ASP A 51 5.01 -3.17 -7.14
CA ASP A 51 5.98 -2.51 -8.00
C ASP A 51 7.17 -1.89 -7.26
N CYS A 52 7.26 -2.05 -5.94
CA CYS A 52 8.36 -1.58 -5.12
C CYS A 52 9.37 -2.72 -4.81
N PRO A 53 10.43 -2.88 -5.64
CA PRO A 53 11.35 -4.01 -5.52
C PRO A 53 12.31 -3.89 -4.34
N VAL A 54 12.36 -2.74 -3.68
CA VAL A 54 13.22 -2.48 -2.51
C VAL A 54 12.45 -2.56 -1.18
N LEU A 55 11.15 -2.86 -1.23
CA LEU A 55 10.37 -3.09 -0.04
C LEU A 55 10.78 -4.43 0.59
N ASP A 56 11.38 -4.38 1.77
CA ASP A 56 11.94 -5.52 2.46
C ASP A 56 11.27 -5.77 3.83
N GLN A 57 11.66 -6.86 4.48
CA GLN A 57 11.14 -7.22 5.80
C GLN A 57 11.44 -6.15 6.86
N THR A 58 12.56 -5.44 6.76
CA THR A 58 12.95 -4.38 7.70
C THR A 58 11.98 -3.20 7.58
N TYR A 59 11.63 -2.82 6.36
CA TYR A 59 10.67 -1.75 6.12
C TYR A 59 9.25 -2.12 6.58
N LEU A 60 8.85 -3.37 6.36
CA LEU A 60 7.57 -3.87 6.90
C LEU A 60 7.53 -3.85 8.43
N ALA A 61 8.64 -4.19 9.09
CA ALA A 61 8.74 -4.10 10.55
C ALA A 61 8.61 -2.64 11.04
N LEU A 62 9.27 -1.68 10.37
CA LEU A 62 9.10 -0.25 10.68
C LEU A 62 7.65 0.21 10.51
N ALA A 63 6.95 -0.31 9.50
CA ALA A 63 5.53 0.00 9.29
C ALA A 63 4.66 -0.54 10.44
N VAL A 64 4.91 -1.75 10.89
CA VAL A 64 4.20 -2.34 12.04
C VAL A 64 4.48 -1.55 13.32
N ASP A 65 5.75 -1.20 13.58
CA ASP A 65 6.15 -0.38 14.74
C ASP A 65 5.53 1.02 14.69
N GLY A 66 5.39 1.59 13.50
CA GLY A 66 4.71 2.88 13.27
C GLY A 66 3.26 2.89 13.74
N LEU A 67 2.57 1.74 13.65
CA LEU A 67 1.20 1.57 14.13
C LEU A 67 1.07 1.43 15.66
N ASP A 68 2.18 1.35 16.42
CA ASP A 68 2.14 1.38 17.87
C ASP A 68 1.83 2.79 18.41
N ASN A 69 2.17 3.83 17.66
CA ASN A 69 2.00 5.23 18.04
C ASN A 69 1.00 6.00 17.16
N ALA A 70 0.55 5.40 16.09
CA ALA A 70 -0.40 5.98 15.14
C ALA A 70 -1.46 4.95 14.72
N ARG A 71 -2.58 5.44 14.19
CA ARG A 71 -3.63 4.55 13.65
C ARG A 71 -3.46 4.26 12.17
N VAL A 72 -2.61 5.04 11.51
CA VAL A 72 -2.27 4.89 10.09
C VAL A 72 -0.77 5.02 9.91
N VAL A 73 -0.21 4.20 9.01
CA VAL A 73 1.16 4.33 8.53
C VAL A 73 1.16 4.50 7.01
N LEU A 74 2.00 5.37 6.51
CA LEU A 74 2.23 5.58 5.07
C LEU A 74 3.71 5.40 4.77
N GLY A 75 4.03 4.52 3.84
CA GLY A 75 5.37 4.37 3.27
C GLY A 75 5.47 5.23 2.01
N ALA A 76 6.13 6.39 2.12
CA ALA A 76 6.24 7.33 1.02
C ALA A 76 6.93 6.73 -0.21
N SER A 77 6.59 7.20 -1.42
CA SER A 77 7.37 7.00 -2.65
C SER A 77 8.12 8.28 -3.05
N GLU A 78 9.24 8.12 -3.77
CA GLU A 78 10.04 9.24 -4.28
C GLU A 78 9.26 10.12 -5.27
N ASP A 79 8.25 9.58 -5.94
CA ASP A 79 7.40 10.25 -6.94
C ASP A 79 6.26 11.10 -6.35
N GLY A 80 6.10 11.11 -5.02
CA GLY A 80 5.01 11.83 -4.32
C GLY A 80 3.78 10.98 -4.05
N GLY A 81 3.82 9.70 -4.39
CA GLY A 81 2.86 8.67 -4.00
C GLY A 81 3.23 7.97 -2.68
N TYR A 82 2.77 6.75 -2.53
CA TYR A 82 3.18 5.85 -1.46
C TYR A 82 3.12 4.39 -1.91
N VAL A 83 4.12 3.62 -1.50
CA VAL A 83 4.27 2.19 -1.79
C VAL A 83 3.56 1.31 -0.75
N LEU A 84 3.21 1.89 0.40
CA LEU A 84 2.58 1.19 1.51
C LEU A 84 1.59 2.11 2.22
N ILE A 85 0.44 1.56 2.58
CA ILE A 85 -0.49 2.15 3.54
C ILE A 85 -0.94 1.08 4.52
N GLY A 86 -0.99 1.41 5.81
CA GLY A 86 -1.44 0.47 6.83
C GLY A 86 -2.36 1.11 7.85
N GLY A 87 -3.05 0.27 8.59
CA GLY A 87 -3.97 0.70 9.64
C GLY A 87 -4.08 -0.28 10.79
N SER A 88 -4.50 0.24 11.96
CA SER A 88 -4.82 -0.51 13.17
C SER A 88 -6.23 -0.23 13.70
N ASP A 89 -7.01 0.59 13.02
CA ASP A 89 -8.37 0.97 13.43
C ASP A 89 -9.31 0.97 12.22
N ALA A 90 -10.25 0.03 12.20
CA ALA A 90 -11.21 -0.13 11.12
C ALA A 90 -12.14 1.09 10.95
N SER A 91 -12.36 1.89 12.01
CA SER A 91 -13.22 3.08 11.95
C SER A 91 -12.66 4.20 11.07
N VAL A 92 -11.36 4.17 10.78
CA VAL A 92 -10.71 5.09 9.85
C VAL A 92 -11.16 4.84 8.41
N TRP A 93 -11.44 3.59 8.04
CA TRP A 93 -11.65 3.14 6.67
C TRP A 93 -13.13 3.00 6.34
N HIS A 94 -13.73 4.05 5.79
CA HIS A 94 -15.11 4.08 5.32
C HIS A 94 -15.18 4.42 3.83
N ASP A 95 -16.29 4.14 3.18
CA ASP A 95 -16.44 4.15 1.72
C ASP A 95 -16.04 5.44 1.00
N ARG A 96 -15.94 6.57 1.71
CA ARG A 96 -15.56 7.86 1.13
C ARG A 96 -14.19 8.36 1.60
N ARG A 97 -13.36 7.50 2.23
CA ARG A 97 -12.06 7.93 2.79
C ARG A 97 -11.13 8.54 1.75
N PHE A 98 -11.10 7.99 0.56
CA PHE A 98 -10.26 8.45 -0.54
C PHE A 98 -11.00 9.35 -1.54
N GLU A 99 -12.20 9.86 -1.19
CA GLU A 99 -12.92 10.79 -2.06
C GLU A 99 -12.13 12.09 -2.20
N GLY A 100 -11.86 12.50 -3.45
CA GLY A 100 -11.05 13.67 -3.76
C GLY A 100 -9.54 13.47 -3.70
N VAL A 101 -9.05 12.30 -3.26
CA VAL A 101 -7.63 11.95 -3.28
C VAL A 101 -7.23 11.57 -4.71
N ARG A 102 -6.20 12.24 -5.24
CA ARG A 102 -5.65 11.98 -6.58
C ARG A 102 -4.68 10.80 -6.57
N LEU A 103 -5.23 9.60 -6.33
CA LEU A 103 -4.44 8.36 -6.32
C LEU A 103 -3.79 8.10 -7.69
N GLY A 104 -2.58 7.53 -7.68
CA GLY A 104 -1.82 7.26 -8.90
C GLY A 104 -1.19 8.53 -9.51
N THR A 105 -1.01 9.57 -8.72
CA THR A 105 -0.32 10.81 -9.12
C THR A 105 0.67 11.24 -8.04
N ASP A 106 1.56 12.16 -8.36
CA ASP A 106 2.52 12.83 -7.46
C ASP A 106 1.86 13.61 -6.29
N TYR A 107 0.54 13.71 -6.29
CA TYR A 107 -0.23 14.33 -5.22
C TYR A 107 -0.85 13.33 -4.24
N ALA A 108 -0.76 12.04 -4.50
CA ALA A 108 -1.47 11.01 -3.74
C ALA A 108 -1.13 11.04 -2.24
N MET A 109 0.14 11.18 -1.89
CA MET A 109 0.59 11.29 -0.49
C MET A 109 0.00 12.53 0.19
N ALA A 110 0.13 13.70 -0.43
CA ALA A 110 -0.33 14.96 0.13
C ALA A 110 -1.85 14.97 0.34
N ASP A 111 -2.61 14.52 -0.67
CA ASP A 111 -4.06 14.46 -0.59
C ASP A 111 -4.53 13.47 0.48
N THR A 112 -3.86 12.30 0.60
CA THR A 112 -4.16 11.30 1.63
C THR A 112 -3.89 11.84 3.03
N LEU A 113 -2.78 12.55 3.25
CA LEU A 113 -2.49 13.19 4.53
C LEU A 113 -3.56 14.22 4.91
N VAL A 114 -4.03 15.02 3.94
CA VAL A 114 -5.14 15.96 4.15
C VAL A 114 -6.43 15.22 4.52
N ALA A 115 -6.76 14.13 3.82
CA ALA A 115 -7.96 13.33 4.10
C ALA A 115 -7.94 12.66 5.48
N LEU A 116 -6.75 12.44 6.06
CA LEU A 116 -6.56 11.80 7.36
C LEU A 116 -6.31 12.79 8.52
N ASN A 117 -6.03 14.07 8.23
CA ASN A 117 -5.54 15.06 9.20
C ASN A 117 -6.36 15.13 10.51
N ASP A 118 -7.69 15.21 10.41
CA ASP A 118 -8.57 15.33 11.57
C ASP A 118 -9.20 13.98 11.98
N VAL A 119 -8.71 12.88 11.44
CA VAL A 119 -9.33 11.55 11.59
C VAL A 119 -8.47 10.63 12.44
N ALA A 120 -7.18 10.58 12.14
CA ALA A 120 -6.26 9.65 12.79
C ALA A 120 -4.83 10.19 12.79
N PRO A 121 -4.04 9.91 13.86
CA PRO A 121 -2.59 10.08 13.81
C PRO A 121 -1.98 9.23 12.70
N VAL A 122 -1.07 9.83 11.93
CA VAL A 122 -0.39 9.18 10.80
C VAL A 122 1.13 9.18 11.06
N THR A 123 1.76 8.03 10.93
CA THR A 123 3.22 7.89 10.83
C THR A 123 3.60 7.82 9.36
N VAL A 124 4.54 8.65 8.93
CA VAL A 124 5.12 8.60 7.57
C VAL A 124 6.51 8.01 7.66
N LEU A 125 6.77 6.97 6.90
CA LEU A 125 8.06 6.29 6.82
C LEU A 125 8.98 6.94 5.78
N PRO A 126 10.31 6.69 5.85
CA PRO A 126 11.24 7.12 4.82
C PRO A 126 10.81 6.70 3.42
N PRO A 127 11.05 7.52 2.38
CA PRO A 127 10.61 7.20 1.04
C PRO A 127 11.39 6.01 0.47
N LEU A 128 10.67 5.16 -0.25
CA LEU A 128 11.20 4.16 -1.16
C LEU A 128 10.94 4.61 -2.60
N TRP A 129 11.43 3.85 -3.56
CA TRP A 129 11.14 4.05 -4.98
C TRP A 129 10.43 2.80 -5.54
N ASP A 130 9.62 3.00 -6.53
CA ASP A 130 8.85 2.01 -7.26
C ASP A 130 9.22 2.01 -8.75
N VAL A 131 8.75 1.03 -9.50
CA VAL A 131 9.08 0.85 -10.91
C VAL A 131 7.92 1.34 -11.75
N ASP A 132 8.01 2.60 -12.21
CA ASP A 132 7.00 3.24 -13.05
C ASP A 132 7.44 3.42 -14.51
N ILE A 133 8.75 3.60 -14.72
CA ILE A 133 9.31 3.89 -16.02
C ILE A 133 10.48 2.94 -16.37
N PRO A 134 10.87 2.79 -17.65
CA PRO A 134 11.96 1.89 -18.06
C PRO A 134 13.30 2.14 -17.37
N GLU A 135 13.56 3.38 -16.95
CA GLU A 135 14.76 3.78 -16.22
C GLU A 135 14.83 3.12 -14.84
N ASP A 136 13.67 2.93 -14.16
CA ASP A 136 13.59 2.26 -12.86
C ASP A 136 13.89 0.78 -12.97
N VAL A 137 13.52 0.14 -14.08
CA VAL A 137 13.92 -1.26 -14.37
C VAL A 137 15.45 -1.35 -14.45
N THR A 138 16.10 -0.36 -15.08
CA THR A 138 17.56 -0.29 -15.15
C THR A 138 18.17 -0.06 -13.78
N ARG A 139 17.59 0.81 -12.96
CA ARG A 139 17.96 1.04 -11.55
C ARG A 139 17.86 -0.25 -10.74
N ALA A 140 16.75 -0.97 -10.86
CA ALA A 140 16.49 -2.22 -10.16
C ALA A 140 17.52 -3.32 -10.52
N ARG A 141 17.86 -3.46 -11.80
CA ARG A 141 18.89 -4.39 -12.27
C ARG A 141 20.29 -4.04 -11.75
N ASN A 142 20.65 -2.75 -11.78
CA ASN A 142 21.94 -2.29 -11.26
C ASN A 142 22.10 -2.53 -9.75
N LEU A 143 20.98 -2.53 -9.01
CA LEU A 143 20.96 -2.84 -7.59
C LEU A 143 20.83 -4.35 -7.30
N GLY A 144 20.63 -5.19 -8.32
CA GLY A 144 20.49 -6.62 -8.17
C GLY A 144 19.17 -7.08 -7.53
N VAL A 145 18.15 -6.20 -7.52
CA VAL A 145 16.81 -6.51 -6.99
C VAL A 145 15.87 -7.05 -8.07
N LEU A 146 16.24 -6.92 -9.33
CA LEU A 146 15.62 -7.60 -10.47
C LEU A 146 16.70 -8.35 -11.28
N PRO A 147 16.36 -9.49 -11.89
CA PRO A 147 17.25 -10.24 -12.78
C PRO A 147 17.59 -9.49 -14.08
#